data_9f4da6d23bee5db14349e51b19930ad8
#
_entry.id   9f4da6d23bee5db14349e51b19930ad8
#
_cell.length_a   1.000
_cell.length_b   1.000
_cell.length_c   1.000
_cell.angle_alpha   90.00
_cell.angle_beta   90.00
_cell.angle_gamma   90.00
#
_symmetry.space_group_name_H-M   'P 1'
#
loop_
_entity.id
_entity.type
_entity.pdbx_description
1 polymer ?
#
loop_
_entity_poly.entity_id
_entity_poly.type
_entity_poly.pdbx_seq_one_letter_code
_entity_poly.pdbx_strand_id
1 'polypeptide(L)'
;ETRAVVLAEKLSDDSERQLPALDMLVELMADAADYQPDYIIYVGGNMVAKAMRQFLQHTKPRRSIVVSEAGDVADVMMNATDIVEAKPSEMLRALASAVGYSSDAVSDNETSAWIESWQRLKAEAIEQANVATGNRQNEAIREFFRAIRGKEMNVHVANSLSVRMALKYADRYLYVNRGVNGIEGSLSTAAGFSIMSACPVACIIGDLSFFYDANALWNQELCGNFRILLINISVEEYLASLCSWLIVLLATAL
;
A
#
# COMPACT_ATOMS: atom_id res chain seq x y z
N GLU A 1 4.51 23.89 8.15
CA GLU A 1 5.46 22.91 7.57
C GLU A 1 5.83 21.91 8.64
N THR A 2 5.50 20.63 8.44
CA THR A 2 5.80 19.58 9.41
C THR A 2 7.29 19.25 9.35
N ARG A 3 7.97 19.34 10.50
CA ARG A 3 9.34 18.83 10.68
C ARG A 3 9.38 17.30 10.82
N ALA A 4 8.54 16.62 10.05
CA ALA A 4 8.39 15.18 10.11
C ALA A 4 8.24 14.60 8.69
N VAL A 5 8.77 13.42 8.49
CA VAL A 5 8.53 12.61 7.30
C VAL A 5 7.27 11.79 7.54
N VAL A 6 6.26 11.99 6.70
CA VAL A 6 5.03 11.19 6.72
C VAL A 6 5.13 10.11 5.66
N LEU A 7 4.96 8.86 6.07
CA LEU A 7 4.90 7.68 5.21
C LEU A 7 3.49 7.11 5.29
N ALA A 8 2.69 7.32 4.26
CA ALA A 8 1.31 6.83 4.18
C ALA A 8 1.17 5.85 3.02
N GLU A 9 0.60 4.68 3.28
CA GLU A 9 0.25 3.73 2.23
C GLU A 9 -1.05 4.16 1.52
N LYS A 10 -1.20 3.77 0.25
CA LYS A 10 -2.43 4.04 -0.52
C LYS A 10 -3.69 3.34 0.01
N LEU A 11 -3.54 2.46 0.97
CA LEU A 11 -4.67 1.85 1.70
C LEU A 11 -5.13 2.71 2.89
N SER A 12 -4.36 3.75 3.27
CA SER A 12 -4.81 4.77 4.19
C SER A 12 -5.70 5.79 3.45
N ASP A 13 -6.65 6.38 4.16
CA ASP A 13 -7.64 7.31 3.57
C ASP A 13 -7.10 8.74 3.31
N ASP A 14 -5.79 8.92 3.27
CA ASP A 14 -5.15 10.21 2.98
C ASP A 14 -4.62 10.26 1.56
N SER A 15 -5.45 10.70 0.61
CA SER A 15 -5.13 10.75 -0.81
C SER A 15 -3.99 11.71 -1.17
N GLU A 16 -3.80 12.79 -0.41
CA GLU A 16 -2.82 13.83 -0.74
C GLU A 16 -1.38 13.44 -0.35
N ARG A 17 -1.22 12.57 0.65
CA ARG A 17 0.08 12.20 1.22
C ARG A 17 0.52 10.78 0.90
N GLN A 18 -0.31 10.02 0.20
CA GLN A 18 -0.03 8.64 -0.17
C GLN A 18 1.17 8.56 -1.11
N LEU A 19 2.06 7.63 -0.81
CA LEU A 19 3.19 7.30 -1.67
C LEU A 19 2.84 6.09 -2.55
N PRO A 20 3.25 6.09 -3.81
CA PRO A 20 2.91 5.01 -4.73
C PRO A 20 3.45 3.65 -4.28
N ALA A 21 4.62 3.61 -3.63
CA ALA A 21 5.17 2.37 -3.09
C ALA A 21 6.22 2.66 -2.03
N LEU A 22 5.93 2.34 -0.77
CA LEU A 22 6.91 2.48 0.31
C LEU A 22 8.10 1.53 0.14
N ASP A 23 7.91 0.35 -0.44
CA ASP A 23 9.00 -0.61 -0.71
C ASP A 23 10.02 -0.03 -1.68
N MET A 24 9.58 0.76 -2.67
CA MET A 24 10.46 1.41 -3.63
C MET A 24 11.40 2.43 -2.98
N LEU A 25 10.96 3.11 -1.92
CA LEU A 25 11.84 4.01 -1.17
C LEU A 25 13.05 3.26 -0.62
N VAL A 26 12.83 2.06 -0.07
CA VAL A 26 13.93 1.26 0.49
C VAL A 26 14.86 0.73 -0.62
N GLU A 27 14.32 0.36 -1.76
CA GLU A 27 15.10 -0.07 -2.94
C GLU A 27 16.02 1.04 -3.47
N LEU A 28 15.65 2.31 -3.28
CA LEU A 28 16.39 3.49 -3.74
C LEU A 28 17.36 4.06 -2.69
N MET A 29 17.31 3.64 -1.44
CA MET A 29 18.24 4.08 -0.40
C MET A 29 19.67 3.65 -0.75
N ALA A 30 20.58 4.60 -0.92
CA ALA A 30 21.99 4.32 -1.14
C ALA A 30 22.64 3.74 0.12
N ASP A 31 22.35 4.33 1.28
CA ASP A 31 22.69 3.81 2.60
C ASP A 31 21.49 3.96 3.53
N ALA A 32 21.02 2.87 4.08
CA ALA A 32 19.89 2.85 5.01
C ALA A 32 20.18 3.63 6.32
N ALA A 33 21.44 3.81 6.67
CA ALA A 33 21.83 4.56 7.86
C ALA A 33 21.46 6.05 7.79
N ASP A 34 21.48 6.64 6.58
CA ASP A 34 21.17 8.06 6.36
C ASP A 34 19.68 8.39 6.55
N TYR A 35 18.82 7.36 6.58
CA TYR A 35 17.37 7.48 6.65
C TYR A 35 16.77 7.05 7.99
N GLN A 36 17.60 6.70 8.97
CA GLN A 36 17.11 6.22 10.25
C GLN A 36 16.41 7.33 11.05
N PRO A 37 15.21 7.08 11.59
CA PRO A 37 14.50 8.03 12.42
C PRO A 37 14.95 7.93 13.89
N ASP A 38 15.03 9.05 14.59
CA ASP A 38 15.14 9.09 16.05
C ASP A 38 13.80 8.76 16.74
N TYR A 39 12.69 9.09 16.11
CA TYR A 39 11.34 8.88 16.63
C TYR A 39 10.45 8.30 15.56
N ILE A 40 9.69 7.26 15.95
CA ILE A 40 8.64 6.67 15.10
C ILE A 40 7.30 6.88 15.81
N ILE A 41 6.30 7.36 15.07
CA ILE A 41 4.91 7.38 15.51
C ILE A 41 4.13 6.53 14.53
N TYR A 42 3.65 5.39 15.00
CA TYR A 42 2.91 4.44 14.21
C TYR A 42 1.42 4.54 14.51
N VAL A 43 0.64 4.71 13.45
CA VAL A 43 -0.82 4.83 13.49
C VAL A 43 -1.43 3.91 12.46
N GLY A 44 -2.34 3.06 12.85
CA GLY A 44 -3.09 2.19 11.95
C GLY A 44 -2.79 0.70 12.10
N GLY A 45 -3.23 -0.05 11.10
CA GLY A 45 -3.12 -1.52 11.08
C GLY A 45 -1.82 -2.04 10.47
N ASN A 46 -1.88 -3.22 9.86
CA ASN A 46 -0.71 -3.87 9.29
C ASN A 46 -0.21 -3.15 8.02
N MET A 47 1.06 -2.82 8.00
CA MET A 47 1.74 -2.29 6.81
C MET A 47 1.90 -3.36 5.74
N VAL A 48 1.51 -3.05 4.51
CA VAL A 48 1.64 -3.93 3.34
C VAL A 48 3.07 -3.94 2.81
N ALA A 49 3.73 -2.78 2.81
CA ALA A 49 5.09 -2.59 2.33
C ALA A 49 6.09 -3.40 3.18
N LYS A 50 6.53 -4.54 2.63
CA LYS A 50 7.38 -5.49 3.37
C LYS A 50 8.78 -4.95 3.59
N ALA A 51 9.40 -4.36 2.55
CA ALA A 51 10.76 -3.83 2.66
C ALA A 51 10.82 -2.64 3.62
N MET A 52 9.85 -1.72 3.55
CA MET A 52 9.77 -0.59 4.47
C MET A 52 9.56 -1.06 5.91
N ARG A 53 8.67 -2.04 6.13
CA ARG A 53 8.50 -2.61 7.46
C ARG A 53 9.79 -3.22 7.99
N GLN A 54 10.50 -4.00 7.17
CA GLN A 54 11.78 -4.60 7.55
C GLN A 54 12.85 -3.52 7.83
N PHE A 55 12.92 -2.47 7.03
CA PHE A 55 13.80 -1.34 7.29
C PHE A 55 13.51 -0.75 8.68
N LEU A 56 12.25 -0.39 8.96
CA LEU A 56 11.86 0.19 10.25
C LEU A 56 12.08 -0.76 11.44
N GLN A 57 11.94 -2.07 11.25
CA GLN A 57 12.25 -3.07 12.28
C GLN A 57 13.74 -3.09 12.67
N HIS A 58 14.63 -2.78 11.73
CA HIS A 58 16.08 -2.76 11.98
C HIS A 58 16.59 -1.40 12.48
N THR A 59 15.75 -0.38 12.46
CA THR A 59 16.11 0.93 13.04
C THR A 59 16.14 0.86 14.57
N LYS A 60 16.90 1.77 15.18
CA LYS A 60 17.00 1.88 16.64
C LYS A 60 16.56 3.28 17.08
N PRO A 61 15.26 3.59 16.97
CA PRO A 61 14.76 4.89 17.36
C PRO A 61 14.93 5.09 18.88
N ARG A 62 15.07 6.34 19.32
CA ARG A 62 15.02 6.68 20.74
C ARG A 62 13.67 6.36 21.35
N ARG A 63 12.59 6.56 20.55
CA ARG A 63 11.24 6.12 20.89
C ARG A 63 10.49 5.68 19.65
N SER A 64 9.75 4.60 19.81
CA SER A 64 8.79 4.08 18.84
C SER A 64 7.42 4.00 19.52
N ILE A 65 6.52 4.88 19.12
CA ILE A 65 5.23 5.11 19.77
C ILE A 65 4.14 4.51 18.90
N VAL A 66 3.38 3.57 19.45
CA VAL A 66 2.18 3.01 18.82
C VAL A 66 0.96 3.73 19.36
N VAL A 67 0.13 4.26 18.48
CA VAL A 67 -1.13 4.94 18.86
C VAL A 67 -2.29 4.02 18.52
N SER A 68 -3.06 3.63 19.52
CA SER A 68 -4.24 2.77 19.38
C SER A 68 -5.39 3.28 20.24
N GLU A 69 -6.58 3.39 19.64
CA GLU A 69 -7.79 3.79 20.37
C GLU A 69 -8.27 2.71 21.36
N ALA A 70 -8.04 1.45 21.03
CA ALA A 70 -8.46 0.31 21.85
C ALA A 70 -7.40 -0.16 22.85
N GLY A 71 -6.21 0.47 22.85
CA GLY A 71 -5.08 0.01 23.66
C GLY A 71 -4.46 -1.31 23.17
N ASP A 72 -4.92 -1.85 22.05
CA ASP A 72 -4.35 -3.05 21.44
C ASP A 72 -2.95 -2.77 20.93
N VAL A 73 -2.02 -3.66 21.28
CA VAL A 73 -0.63 -3.52 20.87
C VAL A 73 -0.36 -4.30 19.60
N ALA A 74 -0.52 -3.64 18.45
CA ALA A 74 -0.01 -4.17 17.20
C ALA A 74 1.42 -3.61 16.96
N ASP A 75 2.41 -4.22 17.59
CA ASP A 75 3.82 -3.85 17.37
C ASP A 75 4.34 -4.41 16.04
N VAL A 76 3.89 -3.79 14.95
CA VAL A 76 4.23 -4.20 13.58
C VAL A 76 5.73 -4.06 13.30
N MET A 77 6.39 -3.11 13.96
CA MET A 77 7.82 -2.83 13.80
C MET A 77 8.69 -3.65 14.76
N MET A 78 8.10 -4.35 15.73
CA MET A 78 8.80 -5.13 16.76
C MET A 78 9.85 -4.30 17.53
N ASN A 79 9.59 -3.01 17.68
CA ASN A 79 10.49 -2.08 18.38
C ASN A 79 9.71 -1.00 19.18
N ALA A 80 8.44 -1.23 19.46
CA ALA A 80 7.62 -0.30 20.23
C ALA A 80 8.20 -0.08 21.63
N THR A 81 8.39 1.18 21.99
CA THR A 81 8.83 1.60 23.33
C THR A 81 7.69 2.14 24.15
N ASP A 82 6.69 2.71 23.51
CA ASP A 82 5.56 3.37 24.15
C ASP A 82 4.25 3.05 23.41
N ILE A 83 3.17 2.98 24.18
CA ILE A 83 1.82 2.81 23.67
C ILE A 83 1.00 3.97 24.17
N VAL A 84 0.32 4.65 23.24
CA VAL A 84 -0.60 5.74 23.57
C VAL A 84 -2.03 5.29 23.24
N GLU A 85 -2.83 5.10 24.28
CA GLU A 85 -4.26 4.82 24.15
C GLU A 85 -4.99 6.14 23.92
N ALA A 86 -5.23 6.46 22.65
CA ALA A 86 -5.93 7.67 22.25
C ALA A 86 -6.42 7.55 20.80
N LYS A 87 -7.40 8.39 20.46
CA LYS A 87 -7.73 8.58 19.05
C LYS A 87 -6.54 9.18 18.29
N PRO A 88 -6.13 8.59 17.17
CA PRO A 88 -5.01 9.10 16.38
C PRO A 88 -5.10 10.60 16.09
N SER A 89 -6.29 11.08 15.74
CA SER A 89 -6.53 12.50 15.45
C SER A 89 -6.32 13.43 16.64
N GLU A 90 -6.62 12.98 17.87
CA GLU A 90 -6.42 13.75 19.09
C GLU A 90 -4.94 13.80 19.46
N MET A 91 -4.28 12.65 19.42
CA MET A 91 -2.83 12.56 19.66
C MET A 91 -2.03 13.42 18.68
N LEU A 92 -2.32 13.32 17.39
CA LEU A 92 -1.61 14.10 16.37
C LEU A 92 -1.87 15.62 16.51
N ARG A 93 -3.08 16.05 16.91
CA ARG A 93 -3.34 17.46 17.20
C ARG A 93 -2.58 17.93 18.44
N ALA A 94 -2.53 17.14 19.50
CA ALA A 94 -1.79 17.47 20.71
C ALA A 94 -0.29 17.60 20.38
N LEU A 95 0.27 16.68 19.59
CA LEU A 95 1.65 16.72 19.13
C LEU A 95 1.92 17.97 18.29
N ALA A 96 1.06 18.28 17.33
CA ALA A 96 1.21 19.47 16.48
C ALA A 96 1.18 20.76 17.30
N SER A 97 0.30 20.83 18.31
CA SER A 97 0.23 21.96 19.24
C SER A 97 1.51 22.07 20.07
N ALA A 98 2.00 20.96 20.62
CA ALA A 98 3.23 20.94 21.41
C ALA A 98 4.46 21.39 20.62
N VAL A 99 4.60 20.93 19.38
CA VAL A 99 5.70 21.30 18.48
C VAL A 99 5.59 22.75 18.00
N GLY A 100 4.37 23.25 17.78
CA GLY A 100 4.12 24.63 17.34
C GLY A 100 4.43 25.71 18.40
N TYR A 101 4.41 25.36 19.69
CA TYR A 101 4.72 26.27 20.79
C TYR A 101 6.22 26.41 21.10
N SER A 102 7.06 25.56 20.55
CA SER A 102 8.51 25.65 20.74
C SER A 102 9.10 26.64 19.73
N SER A 103 9.00 27.94 20.07
CA SER A 103 9.62 29.00 19.27
C SER A 103 11.16 28.94 19.27
N ASP A 104 11.75 28.20 20.20
CA ASP A 104 13.18 28.00 20.36
C ASP A 104 13.70 26.70 19.71
N ALA A 105 12.87 26.06 18.89
CA ALA A 105 13.36 24.91 18.13
C ALA A 105 14.41 25.40 17.14
N VAL A 106 15.67 25.35 17.60
CA VAL A 106 16.87 25.48 16.79
C VAL A 106 16.62 24.74 15.48
N SER A 107 16.69 25.45 14.36
CA SER A 107 16.72 24.81 13.05
C SER A 107 18.00 24.02 12.98
N ASP A 108 17.96 22.78 13.45
CA ASP A 108 19.06 21.87 13.34
C ASP A 108 19.26 21.58 11.85
N ASN A 109 20.39 21.99 11.31
CA ASN A 109 20.74 21.78 9.92
C ASN A 109 20.73 20.28 9.56
N GLU A 110 21.04 19.42 10.52
CA GLU A 110 21.02 17.96 10.33
C GLU A 110 19.59 17.43 10.12
N THR A 111 18.64 17.86 10.95
CA THR A 111 17.23 17.49 10.79
C THR A 111 16.66 17.98 9.46
N SER A 112 17.03 19.19 9.02
CA SER A 112 16.60 19.75 7.74
C SER A 112 17.17 18.95 6.57
N ALA A 113 18.45 18.61 6.61
CA ALA A 113 19.11 17.79 5.59
C ALA A 113 18.51 16.36 5.51
N TRP A 114 18.15 15.77 6.66
CA TRP A 114 17.51 14.47 6.71
C TRP A 114 16.11 14.50 6.06
N ILE A 115 15.30 15.52 6.35
CA ILE A 115 13.98 15.71 5.73
C ILE A 115 14.12 15.90 4.21
N GLU A 116 15.08 16.70 3.76
CA GLU A 116 15.36 16.91 2.33
C GLU A 116 15.78 15.62 1.62
N SER A 117 16.56 14.77 2.29
CA SER A 117 16.94 13.46 1.75
C SER A 117 15.73 12.57 1.53
N TRP A 118 14.81 12.50 2.47
CA TRP A 118 13.55 11.79 2.31
C TRP A 118 12.65 12.38 1.22
N GLN A 119 12.61 13.72 1.07
CA GLN A 119 11.84 14.37 0.01
C GLN A 119 12.39 14.04 -1.38
N ARG A 120 13.71 14.04 -1.54
CA ARG A 120 14.38 13.63 -2.79
C ARG A 120 14.06 12.17 -3.11
N LEU A 121 14.20 11.29 -2.13
CA LEU A 121 13.89 9.87 -2.27
C LEU A 121 12.43 9.62 -2.69
N LYS A 122 11.48 10.37 -2.11
CA LYS A 122 10.07 10.32 -2.50
C LYS A 122 9.84 10.77 -3.93
N ALA A 123 10.48 11.86 -4.36
CA ALA A 123 10.38 12.37 -5.73
C ALA A 123 10.93 11.35 -6.73
N GLU A 124 12.08 10.76 -6.44
CA GLU A 124 12.69 9.72 -7.25
C GLU A 124 11.81 8.46 -7.34
N ALA A 125 11.21 8.00 -6.24
CA ALA A 125 10.31 6.85 -6.22
C ALA A 125 9.06 7.09 -7.09
N ILE A 126 8.51 8.29 -7.09
CA ILE A 126 7.38 8.67 -7.94
C ILE A 126 7.78 8.64 -9.42
N GLU A 127 8.96 9.14 -9.74
CA GLU A 127 9.48 9.13 -11.12
C GLU A 127 9.72 7.69 -11.60
N GLN A 128 10.39 6.87 -10.80
CA GLN A 128 10.69 5.48 -11.15
C GLN A 128 9.44 4.60 -11.25
N ALA A 129 8.38 4.88 -10.48
CA ALA A 129 7.12 4.17 -10.63
C ALA A 129 6.52 4.31 -12.05
N ASN A 130 6.90 5.34 -12.80
CA ASN A 130 6.44 5.57 -14.18
C ASN A 130 7.35 4.89 -15.24
N VAL A 131 8.52 4.41 -14.86
CA VAL A 131 9.46 3.75 -15.77
C VAL A 131 9.05 2.29 -16.01
N ALA A 132 9.25 1.79 -17.22
CA ALA A 132 9.04 0.38 -17.54
C ALA A 132 9.99 -0.52 -16.75
N THR A 133 9.45 -1.54 -16.10
CA THR A 133 10.22 -2.37 -15.15
C THR A 133 10.81 -3.63 -15.79
N GLY A 134 10.48 -3.94 -17.06
CA GLY A 134 10.82 -5.22 -17.69
C GLY A 134 10.05 -6.43 -17.12
N ASN A 135 9.30 -6.25 -16.04
CA ASN A 135 8.43 -7.26 -15.46
C ASN A 135 7.03 -7.15 -16.06
N ARG A 136 6.60 -8.17 -16.81
CA ARG A 136 5.32 -8.17 -17.54
C ARG A 136 4.10 -7.98 -16.64
N GLN A 137 4.13 -8.50 -15.43
CA GLN A 137 3.03 -8.38 -14.48
C GLN A 137 2.89 -6.95 -13.96
N ASN A 138 4.01 -6.32 -13.62
CA ASN A 138 4.04 -4.90 -13.25
C ASN A 138 3.56 -4.03 -14.42
N GLU A 139 3.99 -4.33 -15.64
CA GLU A 139 3.55 -3.61 -16.84
C GLU A 139 2.06 -3.75 -17.07
N ALA A 140 1.50 -4.97 -16.92
CA ALA A 140 0.08 -5.21 -17.07
C ALA A 140 -0.76 -4.41 -16.06
N ILE A 141 -0.35 -4.38 -14.79
CA ILE A 141 -1.03 -3.61 -13.75
C ILE A 141 -0.89 -2.11 -14.00
N ARG A 142 0.29 -1.65 -14.43
CA ARG A 142 0.51 -0.25 -14.80
C ARG A 142 -0.42 0.18 -15.95
N GLU A 143 -0.47 -0.61 -17.03
CA GLU A 143 -1.33 -0.33 -18.18
C GLU A 143 -2.81 -0.41 -17.82
N PHE A 144 -3.20 -1.30 -16.90
CA PHE A 144 -4.55 -1.33 -16.36
C PHE A 144 -4.91 0.02 -15.69
N PHE A 145 -4.10 0.50 -14.74
CA PHE A 145 -4.36 1.78 -14.08
C PHE A 145 -4.33 2.95 -15.05
N ARG A 146 -3.42 2.91 -16.03
CA ARG A 146 -3.38 3.91 -17.10
C ARG A 146 -4.68 3.93 -17.94
N ALA A 147 -5.21 2.75 -18.28
CA ALA A 147 -6.41 2.60 -19.08
C ALA A 147 -7.70 3.05 -18.37
N ILE A 148 -7.72 2.97 -17.03
CA ILE A 148 -8.88 3.39 -16.21
C ILE A 148 -8.73 4.79 -15.62
N ARG A 149 -7.63 5.49 -15.90
CA ARG A 149 -7.40 6.85 -15.40
C ARG A 149 -8.53 7.80 -15.84
N GLY A 150 -9.08 8.54 -14.88
CA GLY A 150 -10.21 9.45 -15.12
C GLY A 150 -11.56 8.77 -15.33
N LYS A 151 -11.64 7.43 -15.25
CA LYS A 151 -12.90 6.69 -15.30
C LYS A 151 -13.38 6.34 -13.90
N GLU A 152 -14.66 6.40 -13.66
CA GLU A 152 -15.26 5.88 -12.44
C GLU A 152 -15.21 4.35 -12.45
N MET A 153 -14.47 3.78 -11.54
CA MET A 153 -14.32 2.32 -11.37
C MET A 153 -13.82 2.02 -9.96
N ASN A 154 -14.47 1.12 -9.29
CA ASN A 154 -14.00 0.56 -8.02
C ASN A 154 -12.99 -0.55 -8.29
N VAL A 155 -11.86 -0.53 -7.61
CA VAL A 155 -10.79 -1.51 -7.81
C VAL A 155 -10.57 -2.31 -6.54
N HIS A 156 -10.90 -3.59 -6.60
CA HIS A 156 -10.58 -4.59 -5.58
C HIS A 156 -9.27 -5.26 -5.94
N VAL A 157 -8.44 -5.53 -4.94
CA VAL A 157 -7.15 -6.16 -5.16
C VAL A 157 -6.94 -7.30 -4.16
N ALA A 158 -6.56 -8.45 -4.65
CA ALA A 158 -6.22 -9.58 -3.79
C ALA A 158 -4.91 -9.35 -3.03
N ASN A 159 -4.76 -10.02 -1.92
CA ASN A 159 -3.57 -9.98 -1.08
C ASN A 159 -2.31 -10.49 -1.81
N SER A 160 -1.19 -10.50 -1.11
CA SER A 160 0.12 -10.96 -1.55
C SER A 160 0.74 -10.04 -2.62
N LEU A 161 1.19 -10.58 -3.74
CA LEU A 161 1.90 -9.85 -4.77
C LEU A 161 1.00 -8.85 -5.51
N SER A 162 -0.26 -9.21 -5.74
CA SER A 162 -1.23 -8.36 -6.44
C SER A 162 -1.36 -6.98 -5.80
N VAL A 163 -1.57 -6.91 -4.48
CA VAL A 163 -1.70 -5.62 -3.79
C VAL A 163 -0.39 -4.83 -3.79
N ARG A 164 0.75 -5.49 -3.64
CA ARG A 164 2.06 -4.80 -3.65
C ARG A 164 2.36 -4.17 -5.00
N MET A 165 2.05 -4.88 -6.10
CA MET A 165 2.18 -4.33 -7.44
C MET A 165 1.17 -3.21 -7.70
N ALA A 166 -0.11 -3.41 -7.31
CA ALA A 166 -1.14 -2.39 -7.50
C ALA A 166 -0.82 -1.09 -6.77
N LEU A 167 -0.26 -1.15 -5.57
CA LEU A 167 0.14 0.03 -4.79
C LEU A 167 1.18 0.90 -5.51
N LYS A 168 1.98 0.33 -6.42
CA LYS A 168 2.96 1.09 -7.20
C LYS A 168 2.30 2.06 -8.18
N TYR A 169 1.15 1.70 -8.75
CA TYR A 169 0.56 2.38 -9.90
C TYR A 169 -0.82 2.98 -9.63
N ALA A 170 -1.47 2.61 -8.52
CA ALA A 170 -2.83 3.08 -8.22
C ALA A 170 -2.89 4.60 -8.08
N ASP A 171 -3.89 5.20 -8.71
CA ASP A 171 -4.25 6.62 -8.65
C ASP A 171 -5.57 6.85 -7.90
N ARG A 172 -6.08 5.82 -7.21
CA ARG A 172 -7.38 5.79 -6.54
C ARG A 172 -7.35 4.88 -5.32
N TYR A 173 -8.43 4.92 -4.55
CA TYR A 173 -8.65 4.01 -3.44
C TYR A 173 -8.70 2.56 -3.91
N LEU A 174 -8.07 1.66 -3.15
CA LEU A 174 -8.07 0.22 -3.40
C LEU A 174 -8.81 -0.51 -2.28
N TYR A 175 -9.73 -1.36 -2.65
CA TYR A 175 -10.42 -2.25 -1.72
C TYR A 175 -9.62 -3.55 -1.58
N VAL A 176 -9.21 -3.88 -0.36
CA VAL A 176 -8.38 -5.06 -0.08
C VAL A 176 -8.83 -5.72 1.21
N ASN A 177 -8.93 -7.03 1.24
CA ASN A 177 -9.26 -7.80 2.44
C ASN A 177 -8.06 -7.88 3.38
N ARG A 178 -7.84 -6.84 4.20
CA ARG A 178 -6.66 -6.71 5.07
C ARG A 178 -6.90 -7.15 6.52
N GLY A 179 -8.12 -7.44 6.92
CA GLY A 179 -8.43 -7.94 8.26
C GLY A 179 -7.80 -9.32 8.51
N VAL A 180 -7.92 -10.21 7.52
CA VAL A 180 -7.19 -11.48 7.44
C VAL A 180 -6.36 -11.46 6.18
N ASN A 181 -5.05 -11.69 6.28
CA ASN A 181 -4.11 -11.60 5.17
C ASN A 181 -4.08 -12.88 4.30
N GLY A 182 -5.20 -13.60 4.22
CA GLY A 182 -5.35 -14.77 3.36
C GLY A 182 -5.44 -14.42 1.87
N ILE A 183 -5.34 -15.43 1.03
CA ILE A 183 -5.46 -15.30 -0.42
C ILE A 183 -6.85 -15.72 -0.92
N GLU A 184 -7.68 -16.28 -0.07
CA GLU A 184 -9.07 -16.63 -0.29
C GLU A 184 -10.01 -15.43 -0.08
N GLY A 185 -11.24 -15.51 -0.61
CA GLY A 185 -12.32 -14.56 -0.39
C GLY A 185 -12.21 -13.21 -1.11
N SER A 186 -11.10 -12.94 -1.80
CA SER A 186 -10.92 -11.65 -2.49
C SER A 186 -11.82 -11.52 -3.71
N LEU A 187 -12.00 -12.60 -4.47
CA LEU A 187 -12.88 -12.63 -5.64
C LEU A 187 -14.35 -12.55 -5.22
N SER A 188 -14.77 -13.31 -4.21
CA SER A 188 -16.13 -13.28 -3.66
C SER A 188 -16.50 -11.89 -3.14
N THR A 189 -15.56 -11.21 -2.44
CA THR A 189 -15.79 -9.86 -1.96
C THR A 189 -16.00 -8.88 -3.12
N ALA A 190 -15.14 -8.94 -4.13
CA ALA A 190 -15.26 -8.08 -5.31
C ALA A 190 -16.53 -8.37 -6.13
N ALA A 191 -16.85 -9.65 -6.32
CA ALA A 191 -18.04 -10.10 -7.00
C ALA A 191 -19.32 -9.63 -6.27
N GLY A 192 -19.41 -9.86 -4.96
CA GLY A 192 -20.53 -9.40 -4.13
C GLY A 192 -20.67 -7.88 -4.14
N PHE A 193 -19.57 -7.15 -4.06
CA PHE A 193 -19.57 -5.68 -4.15
C PHE A 193 -20.10 -5.21 -5.52
N SER A 194 -19.76 -5.91 -6.62
CA SER A 194 -20.18 -5.54 -7.96
C SER A 194 -21.68 -5.61 -8.19
N ILE A 195 -22.39 -6.50 -7.47
CA ILE A 195 -23.85 -6.66 -7.58
C ILE A 195 -24.57 -5.38 -7.14
N MET A 196 -24.03 -4.69 -6.12
CA MET A 196 -24.65 -3.50 -5.55
C MET A 196 -24.01 -2.20 -6.04
N SER A 197 -22.93 -2.29 -6.81
CA SER A 197 -22.17 -1.10 -7.27
C SER A 197 -22.82 -0.48 -8.50
N ALA A 198 -23.08 0.82 -8.44
CA ALA A 198 -23.52 1.60 -9.61
C ALA A 198 -22.36 1.81 -10.63
N CYS A 199 -21.11 1.75 -10.17
CA CYS A 199 -19.92 1.89 -11.01
C CYS A 199 -19.32 0.53 -11.37
N PRO A 200 -18.62 0.41 -12.49
CA PRO A 200 -17.87 -0.79 -12.82
C PRO A 200 -16.90 -1.18 -11.70
N VAL A 201 -16.73 -2.48 -11.51
CA VAL A 201 -15.84 -3.05 -10.51
C VAL A 201 -14.79 -3.90 -11.20
N ALA A 202 -13.53 -3.67 -10.85
CA ALA A 202 -12.43 -4.52 -11.28
C ALA A 202 -11.84 -5.26 -10.08
N CYS A 203 -11.44 -6.51 -10.28
CA CYS A 203 -10.69 -7.33 -9.33
C CYS A 203 -9.33 -7.69 -9.91
N ILE A 204 -8.25 -7.21 -9.30
CA ILE A 204 -6.88 -7.62 -9.64
C ILE A 204 -6.51 -8.77 -8.70
N ILE A 205 -6.24 -9.94 -9.26
CA ILE A 205 -6.10 -11.17 -8.48
C ILE A 205 -5.03 -12.08 -9.07
N GLY A 206 -4.24 -12.71 -8.20
CA GLY A 206 -3.30 -13.76 -8.60
C GLY A 206 -4.01 -15.09 -8.88
N ASP A 207 -3.37 -15.96 -9.64
CA ASP A 207 -3.89 -17.27 -10.07
C ASP A 207 -4.30 -18.15 -8.89
N LEU A 208 -3.46 -18.34 -7.89
CA LEU A 208 -3.80 -19.15 -6.72
C LEU A 208 -5.01 -18.59 -5.97
N SER A 209 -5.02 -17.29 -5.72
CA SER A 209 -6.15 -16.61 -5.05
C SER A 209 -7.44 -16.74 -5.87
N PHE A 210 -7.35 -16.68 -7.20
CA PHE A 210 -8.47 -16.90 -8.10
C PHE A 210 -9.03 -18.32 -7.98
N PHE A 211 -8.18 -19.34 -8.01
CA PHE A 211 -8.63 -20.73 -7.92
C PHE A 211 -9.21 -21.08 -6.57
N TYR A 212 -8.72 -20.49 -5.47
CA TYR A 212 -9.31 -20.68 -4.14
C TYR A 212 -10.75 -20.16 -4.02
N ASP A 213 -11.17 -19.25 -4.89
CA ASP A 213 -12.41 -18.50 -4.77
C ASP A 213 -13.22 -18.46 -6.09
N ALA A 214 -12.86 -19.29 -7.06
CA ALA A 214 -13.43 -19.29 -8.41
C ALA A 214 -14.96 -19.55 -8.43
N ASN A 215 -15.49 -20.22 -7.41
CA ASN A 215 -16.92 -20.45 -7.24
C ASN A 215 -17.73 -19.16 -7.05
N ALA A 216 -17.09 -18.05 -6.70
CA ALA A 216 -17.73 -16.73 -6.67
C ALA A 216 -18.37 -16.35 -8.01
N LEU A 217 -17.83 -16.87 -9.12
CA LEU A 217 -18.33 -16.61 -10.48
C LEU A 217 -19.57 -17.45 -10.87
N TRP A 218 -19.98 -18.39 -10.03
CA TRP A 218 -21.21 -19.16 -10.25
C TRP A 218 -22.48 -18.39 -9.84
N ASN A 219 -22.31 -17.22 -9.24
CA ASN A 219 -23.42 -16.38 -8.85
C ASN A 219 -24.12 -15.80 -10.07
N GLN A 220 -25.42 -16.09 -10.23
CA GLN A 220 -26.24 -15.63 -11.34
C GLN A 220 -26.59 -14.13 -11.29
N GLU A 221 -26.39 -13.49 -10.15
CA GLU A 221 -26.64 -12.06 -9.97
C GLU A 221 -25.48 -11.18 -10.47
N LEU A 222 -24.38 -11.79 -10.94
CA LEU A 222 -23.26 -11.03 -11.50
C LEU A 222 -23.65 -10.31 -12.77
N CYS A 223 -23.48 -9.00 -12.77
CA CYS A 223 -23.79 -8.13 -13.89
C CYS A 223 -22.57 -7.89 -14.79
N GLY A 224 -22.80 -7.38 -16.00
CA GLY A 224 -21.73 -7.03 -16.96
C GLY A 224 -20.80 -5.87 -16.51
N ASN A 225 -20.95 -5.36 -15.28
CA ASN A 225 -20.09 -4.32 -14.68
C ASN A 225 -18.85 -4.88 -13.96
N PHE A 226 -18.72 -6.22 -13.80
CA PHE A 226 -17.60 -6.86 -13.14
C PHE A 226 -16.48 -7.24 -14.13
N ARG A 227 -15.23 -6.96 -13.77
CA ARG A 227 -14.03 -7.23 -14.57
C ARG A 227 -12.98 -7.91 -13.69
N ILE A 228 -12.22 -8.83 -14.25
CA ILE A 228 -11.15 -9.52 -13.56
C ILE A 228 -9.86 -9.35 -14.35
N LEU A 229 -8.83 -8.83 -13.69
CA LEU A 229 -7.46 -8.87 -14.15
C LEU A 229 -6.75 -10.01 -13.40
N LEU A 230 -6.64 -11.16 -14.06
CA LEU A 230 -5.96 -12.33 -13.51
C LEU A 230 -4.46 -12.23 -13.81
N ILE A 231 -3.65 -12.17 -12.76
CA ILE A 231 -2.20 -12.19 -12.84
C ILE A 231 -1.72 -13.61 -12.58
N ASN A 232 -1.23 -14.26 -13.62
CA ASN A 232 -0.62 -15.58 -13.47
C ASN A 232 0.81 -15.40 -12.94
N ILE A 233 1.01 -15.84 -11.69
CA ILE A 233 2.29 -15.83 -11.00
C ILE A 233 2.81 -17.26 -11.01
N SER A 234 2.97 -17.84 -12.20
CA SER A 234 3.43 -19.23 -12.30
C SER A 234 4.76 -19.43 -11.59
N VAL A 235 4.92 -20.61 -11.01
CA VAL A 235 6.07 -21.04 -10.17
C VAL A 235 7.45 -20.80 -10.84
N GLU A 236 7.47 -20.46 -12.11
CA GLU A 236 8.67 -20.22 -12.90
C GLU A 236 9.38 -18.90 -12.62
N GLU A 237 8.76 -17.93 -11.96
CA GLU A 237 9.49 -16.77 -11.42
C GLU A 237 10.39 -17.14 -10.23
N TYR A 238 10.13 -18.28 -9.58
CA TYR A 238 11.08 -18.87 -8.62
C TYR A 238 12.17 -19.71 -9.29
N LEU A 239 11.97 -20.11 -10.55
CA LEU A 239 12.89 -20.91 -11.34
C LEU A 239 12.93 -20.31 -12.77
N ALA A 240 13.76 -19.30 -12.96
CA ALA A 240 14.10 -18.63 -14.20
C ALA A 240 13.46 -19.14 -15.52
N SER A 241 12.70 -18.25 -16.17
CA SER A 241 12.39 -18.26 -17.60
C SER A 241 11.47 -19.36 -18.14
N LEU A 242 10.14 -19.17 -18.10
CA LEU A 242 9.25 -19.60 -19.19
C LEU A 242 7.82 -19.03 -19.01
N CYS A 243 7.33 -18.37 -20.04
CA CYS A 243 5.94 -17.99 -20.35
C CYS A 243 4.92 -17.77 -19.23
N SER A 244 4.88 -16.59 -18.64
CA SER A 244 3.72 -16.11 -17.88
C SER A 244 2.61 -15.65 -18.83
N TRP A 245 1.41 -16.24 -18.73
CA TRP A 245 0.23 -15.83 -19.49
C TRP A 245 -0.55 -14.78 -18.69
N LEU A 246 -0.85 -13.66 -19.32
CA LEU A 246 -1.83 -12.70 -18.82
C LEU A 246 -3.20 -13.10 -19.39
N ILE A 247 -4.14 -13.44 -18.53
CA ILE A 247 -5.51 -13.71 -18.94
C ILE A 247 -6.38 -12.57 -18.43
N VAL A 248 -7.02 -11.85 -19.36
CA VAL A 248 -8.05 -10.87 -19.04
C VAL A 248 -9.40 -11.56 -19.32
N LEU A 249 -10.10 -11.94 -18.24
CA LEU A 249 -11.45 -12.45 -18.34
C LEU A 249 -12.43 -11.28 -18.22
N LEU A 250 -13.14 -11.02 -19.28
CA LEU A 250 -14.27 -10.10 -19.27
C LEU A 250 -15.54 -10.94 -19.07
N ALA A 251 -16.20 -10.82 -17.93
CA ALA A 251 -17.54 -11.34 -17.77
C ALA A 251 -18.48 -10.47 -18.60
N THR A 252 -18.81 -10.88 -19.81
CA THR A 252 -19.92 -10.32 -20.57
C THR A 252 -21.15 -11.19 -20.25
N ALA A 253 -22.18 -10.59 -19.65
CA ALA A 253 -23.47 -11.23 -19.61
C ALA A 253 -23.95 -11.43 -21.07
N LEU A 254 -24.30 -12.66 -21.43
CA LEU A 254 -25.12 -13.01 -22.58
C LEU A 254 -26.57 -12.63 -22.31
#